data_3cb41c579f2228bd1c8c7fb2f09d5153
#
_entry.id   3cb41c579f2228bd1c8c7fb2f09d5153
#
_cell.length_a   1.000
_cell.length_b   1.000
_cell.length_c   1.000
_cell.angle_alpha   90.00
_cell.angle_beta   90.00
_cell.angle_gamma   90.00
#
_symmetry.space_group_name_H-M   'P 1'
#
loop_
_entity.id
_entity.type
_entity.pdbx_description
1 polymer ?
#
loop_
_entity_poly.entity_id
_entity_poly.type
_entity_poly.pdbx_seq_one_letter_code
_entity_poly.pdbx_strand_id
1 'polypeptide(L)'
;HWIFYEGSLLQPSWLGMLAGDVNQNLSYIFSGMWRDMSPLFRPLLFFVLLWLLVYLLHYWVIYQRRIFFFFIMTVVYITVIDTFSPFDASPAIIRIVVFGFLLLGMLYLERMKESEKFKASPSLFAKWFAPLMLMTAVAAAIGIAAPKADPVWPDPVPFLKTAANGDFSSGGKTKVGYGTNDESLGGPFTQDDTWVFSWQGNERSYFRVETKSYYTGKGWTEDEKAGASINLDDNKLDYAWYTDGVKTETRKVKVDINPAYRYHHVLYPIGTTDILLDNFVPLTMNSRTERIVPIGKMGVDVKNLGSYTLTYQSPVFDVNKLQSISTDAEEEWSKNHQKYLQLPGSLPERVKRLAHDLTKDHDNVYDKAKAIEDYLGSSEFSYDTKDVAVPKNHQDYVDQFLFETKIGYCDNFS
;
A
#
# COMPACT_ATOMS: atom_id res chain seq x y z
N HIS A 1 -29.94 9.49 0.90
CA HIS A 1 -30.61 10.07 -0.25
C HIS A 1 -29.97 11.42 -0.60
N TRP A 2 -30.05 12.43 0.27
CA TRP A 2 -29.50 13.78 0.03
C TRP A 2 -28.00 13.84 -0.33
N ILE A 3 -27.26 12.85 0.06
CA ILE A 3 -25.79 12.77 -0.21
C ILE A 3 -25.51 12.23 -1.62
N PHE A 4 -26.42 11.42 -2.17
CA PHE A 4 -26.15 10.66 -3.39
C PHE A 4 -27.06 11.00 -4.56
N TYR A 5 -28.29 11.49 -4.29
CA TYR A 5 -29.28 11.80 -5.33
C TYR A 5 -29.94 13.14 -5.05
N GLU A 6 -30.00 13.99 -6.07
CA GLU A 6 -30.71 15.26 -6.02
C GLU A 6 -32.24 15.01 -6.07
N GLY A 7 -33.00 15.73 -5.26
CA GLY A 7 -34.45 15.69 -5.26
C GLY A 7 -35.09 15.32 -3.92
N SER A 8 -36.45 15.34 -3.88
CA SER A 8 -37.23 15.01 -2.69
C SER A 8 -37.41 13.50 -2.53
N LEU A 9 -37.40 13.00 -1.28
CA LEU A 9 -37.70 11.61 -0.94
C LEU A 9 -39.06 11.13 -1.48
N LEU A 10 -40.00 12.06 -1.65
CA LEU A 10 -41.37 11.78 -2.11
C LEU A 10 -41.48 11.64 -3.64
N GLN A 11 -40.41 11.98 -4.39
CA GLN A 11 -40.41 11.82 -5.85
C GLN A 11 -39.81 10.46 -6.21
N PRO A 12 -40.48 9.60 -6.97
CA PRO A 12 -40.01 8.25 -7.28
C PRO A 12 -38.87 8.19 -8.28
N SER A 13 -38.44 9.31 -8.85
CA SER A 13 -37.35 9.41 -9.85
C SER A 13 -36.02 8.84 -9.36
N TRP A 14 -35.70 9.00 -8.08
CA TRP A 14 -34.47 8.45 -7.49
C TRP A 14 -34.42 6.91 -7.45
N LEU A 15 -35.58 6.24 -7.45
CA LEU A 15 -35.64 4.77 -7.53
C LEU A 15 -35.14 4.27 -8.89
N GLY A 16 -35.43 4.99 -9.96
CA GLY A 16 -34.91 4.68 -11.30
C GLY A 16 -33.38 4.86 -11.38
N MET A 17 -32.86 5.94 -10.78
CA MET A 17 -31.42 6.18 -10.70
C MET A 17 -30.73 5.12 -9.84
N LEU A 18 -31.30 4.74 -8.71
CA LEU A 18 -30.79 3.67 -7.86
C LEU A 18 -30.77 2.33 -8.61
N ALA A 19 -31.84 1.99 -9.32
CA ALA A 19 -31.88 0.76 -10.10
C ALA A 19 -30.84 0.74 -11.22
N GLY A 20 -30.63 1.87 -11.89
CA GLY A 20 -29.57 2.04 -12.89
C GLY A 20 -28.17 1.88 -12.29
N ASP A 21 -27.92 2.52 -11.16
CA ASP A 21 -26.65 2.42 -10.43
C ASP A 21 -26.37 0.98 -9.97
N VAL A 22 -27.37 0.29 -9.42
CA VAL A 22 -27.24 -1.12 -9.03
C VAL A 22 -26.91 -2.01 -10.23
N ASN A 23 -27.61 -1.83 -11.36
CA ASN A 23 -27.38 -2.63 -12.57
C ASN A 23 -25.98 -2.39 -13.15
N GLN A 24 -25.51 -1.15 -13.17
CA GLN A 24 -24.16 -0.80 -13.61
C GLN A 24 -23.09 -1.40 -12.69
N ASN A 25 -23.27 -1.31 -11.38
CA ASN A 25 -22.34 -1.87 -10.41
C ASN A 25 -22.32 -3.41 -10.43
N LEU A 26 -23.44 -4.06 -10.70
CA LEU A 26 -23.47 -5.52 -10.94
C LEU A 26 -22.63 -5.88 -12.18
N SER A 27 -22.72 -5.10 -13.26
CA SER A 27 -21.88 -5.28 -14.45
C SER A 27 -20.40 -5.15 -14.10
N TYR A 28 -20.01 -4.17 -13.27
CA TYR A 28 -18.64 -4.01 -12.78
C TYR A 28 -18.16 -5.21 -11.95
N ILE A 29 -19.01 -5.79 -11.12
CA ILE A 29 -18.67 -7.01 -10.36
C ILE A 29 -18.35 -8.18 -11.32
N PHE A 30 -19.23 -8.44 -12.30
CA PHE A 30 -19.05 -9.53 -13.25
C PHE A 30 -17.84 -9.30 -14.19
N SER A 31 -17.48 -8.05 -14.45
CA SER A 31 -16.32 -7.68 -15.27
C SER A 31 -15.00 -7.60 -14.48
N GLY A 32 -15.03 -7.84 -13.16
CA GLY A 32 -13.85 -7.74 -12.29
C GLY A 32 -13.38 -6.31 -11.99
N MET A 33 -14.18 -5.31 -12.35
CA MET A 33 -13.86 -3.88 -12.15
C MET A 33 -14.31 -3.39 -10.77
N TRP A 34 -13.78 -3.97 -9.71
CA TRP A 34 -14.18 -3.69 -8.31
C TRP A 34 -13.91 -2.25 -7.86
N ARG A 35 -12.93 -1.58 -8.48
CA ARG A 35 -12.55 -0.20 -8.15
C ARG A 35 -13.51 0.85 -8.68
N ASP A 36 -14.28 0.51 -9.71
CA ASP A 36 -15.19 1.44 -10.40
C ASP A 36 -16.59 1.45 -9.81
N MET A 37 -16.82 0.65 -8.75
CA MET A 37 -18.09 0.63 -8.04
C MET A 37 -18.40 1.97 -7.38
N SER A 38 -19.66 2.41 -7.48
CA SER A 38 -20.13 3.68 -6.94
C SER A 38 -19.96 3.77 -5.41
N PRO A 39 -19.73 4.97 -4.87
CA PRO A 39 -19.65 5.20 -3.42
C PRO A 39 -20.90 4.77 -2.63
N LEU A 40 -22.06 4.72 -3.27
CA LEU A 40 -23.29 4.24 -2.67
C LEU A 40 -23.38 2.71 -2.67
N PHE A 41 -22.95 2.07 -3.74
CA PHE A 41 -23.09 0.62 -3.91
C PHE A 41 -22.17 -0.17 -2.96
N ARG A 42 -20.98 0.33 -2.66
CA ARG A 42 -20.04 -0.32 -1.75
C ARG A 42 -20.61 -0.55 -0.33
N PRO A 43 -21.16 0.48 0.36
CA PRO A 43 -21.83 0.26 1.65
C PRO A 43 -23.07 -0.63 1.53
N LEU A 44 -23.85 -0.51 0.45
CA LEU A 44 -25.02 -1.34 0.23
C LEU A 44 -24.62 -2.82 0.12
N LEU A 45 -23.59 -3.12 -0.67
CA LEU A 45 -23.04 -4.47 -0.79
C LEU A 45 -22.54 -5.00 0.55
N PHE A 46 -21.85 -4.16 1.32
CA PHE A 46 -21.40 -4.51 2.67
C PHE A 46 -22.57 -4.88 3.59
N PHE A 47 -23.64 -4.10 3.60
CA PHE A 47 -24.83 -4.41 4.42
C PHE A 47 -25.55 -5.67 3.95
N VAL A 48 -25.63 -5.93 2.65
CA VAL A 48 -26.21 -7.17 2.10
C VAL A 48 -25.37 -8.39 2.53
N LEU A 49 -24.04 -8.30 2.44
CA LEU A 49 -23.13 -9.36 2.88
C LEU A 49 -23.22 -9.59 4.40
N LEU A 50 -23.30 -8.50 5.18
CA LEU A 50 -23.48 -8.58 6.63
C LEU A 50 -24.81 -9.24 6.98
N TRP A 51 -25.91 -8.86 6.32
CA TRP A 51 -27.21 -9.48 6.49
C TRP A 51 -27.20 -10.97 6.15
N LEU A 52 -26.58 -11.34 5.03
CA LEU A 52 -26.40 -12.74 4.63
C LEU A 52 -25.59 -13.53 5.66
N LEU A 53 -24.49 -12.94 6.17
CA LEU A 53 -23.67 -13.55 7.23
C LEU A 53 -24.50 -13.80 8.49
N VAL A 54 -25.25 -12.80 8.96
CA VAL A 54 -26.11 -12.93 10.15
C VAL A 54 -27.18 -14.00 9.93
N TYR A 55 -27.79 -14.03 8.73
CA TYR A 55 -28.77 -15.06 8.37
C TYR A 55 -28.17 -16.47 8.38
N LEU A 56 -26.98 -16.65 7.79
CA LEU A 56 -26.27 -17.93 7.80
C LEU A 56 -25.90 -18.37 9.21
N LEU A 57 -25.37 -17.47 10.05
CA LEU A 57 -25.06 -17.75 11.44
C LEU A 57 -26.30 -18.19 12.21
N HIS A 58 -27.41 -17.44 12.05
CA HIS A 58 -28.70 -17.78 12.67
C HIS A 58 -29.18 -19.18 12.25
N TYR A 59 -29.16 -19.47 10.94
CA TYR A 59 -29.54 -20.75 10.41
C TYR A 59 -28.68 -21.91 10.98
N TRP A 60 -27.35 -21.75 10.98
CA TRP A 60 -26.45 -22.80 11.47
C TRP A 60 -26.49 -22.98 12.99
N VAL A 61 -26.71 -21.90 13.75
CA VAL A 61 -26.83 -21.99 15.21
C VAL A 61 -28.16 -22.62 15.62
N ILE A 62 -29.27 -22.14 15.08
CA ILE A 62 -30.62 -22.51 15.56
C ILE A 62 -31.12 -23.80 14.90
N TYR A 63 -31.01 -23.92 13.56
CA TYR A 63 -31.56 -25.06 12.84
C TYR A 63 -30.60 -26.24 12.78
N GLN A 64 -29.32 -26.01 12.42
CA GLN A 64 -28.33 -27.06 12.25
C GLN A 64 -27.62 -27.41 13.57
N ARG A 65 -27.58 -26.49 14.50
CA ARG A 65 -26.84 -26.62 15.79
C ARG A 65 -25.37 -27.05 15.58
N ARG A 66 -24.75 -26.55 14.53
CA ARG A 66 -23.38 -26.87 14.11
C ARG A 66 -22.63 -25.58 13.82
N ILE A 67 -22.00 -25.01 14.83
CA ILE A 67 -21.25 -23.75 14.70
C ILE A 67 -19.74 -23.95 14.61
N PHE A 68 -19.25 -25.18 14.82
CA PHE A 68 -17.81 -25.44 14.91
C PHE A 68 -17.03 -24.95 13.72
N PHE A 69 -17.53 -25.15 12.50
CA PHE A 69 -16.88 -24.68 11.29
C PHE A 69 -16.77 -23.15 11.24
N PHE A 70 -17.86 -22.43 11.57
CA PHE A 70 -17.83 -20.97 11.64
C PHE A 70 -16.89 -20.46 12.72
N PHE A 71 -16.85 -21.12 13.86
CA PHE A 71 -15.93 -20.77 14.93
C PHE A 71 -14.47 -20.88 14.46
N ILE A 72 -14.08 -22.00 13.85
CA ILE A 72 -12.71 -22.19 13.31
C ILE A 72 -12.40 -21.15 12.25
N MET A 73 -13.30 -20.93 11.27
CA MET A 73 -13.08 -19.94 10.21
C MET A 73 -12.94 -18.53 10.77
N THR A 74 -13.72 -18.18 11.81
CA THR A 74 -13.59 -16.86 12.46
C THR A 74 -12.27 -16.72 13.19
N VAL A 75 -11.81 -17.76 13.90
CA VAL A 75 -10.49 -17.78 14.56
C VAL A 75 -9.39 -17.59 13.53
N VAL A 76 -9.40 -18.37 12.44
CA VAL A 76 -8.42 -18.26 11.34
C VAL A 76 -8.43 -16.85 10.75
N TYR A 77 -9.61 -16.30 10.43
CA TYR A 77 -9.75 -14.99 9.85
C TYR A 77 -9.16 -13.88 10.74
N ILE A 78 -9.52 -13.87 12.03
CA ILE A 78 -9.01 -12.86 12.97
C ILE A 78 -7.51 -13.04 13.24
N THR A 79 -7.02 -14.30 13.28
CA THR A 79 -5.57 -14.57 13.42
C THR A 79 -4.79 -14.04 12.19
N VAL A 80 -5.34 -14.20 10.99
CA VAL A 80 -4.74 -13.63 9.77
C VAL A 80 -4.70 -12.11 9.85
N ILE A 81 -5.78 -11.45 10.30
CA ILE A 81 -5.79 -10.00 10.50
C ILE A 81 -4.74 -9.58 11.54
N ASP A 82 -4.68 -10.26 12.68
CA ASP A 82 -3.72 -9.95 13.76
C ASP A 82 -2.26 -10.12 13.33
N THR A 83 -2.01 -11.10 12.44
CA THR A 83 -0.65 -11.43 11.99
C THR A 83 -0.17 -10.52 10.86
N PHE A 84 -1.06 -10.16 9.91
CA PHE A 84 -0.70 -9.53 8.66
C PHE A 84 -1.28 -8.11 8.45
N SER A 85 -1.88 -7.53 9.49
CA SER A 85 -2.35 -6.15 9.43
C SER A 85 -1.77 -5.32 10.59
N PRO A 86 -1.75 -3.97 10.50
CA PRO A 86 -1.27 -3.12 11.58
C PRO A 86 -2.19 -3.10 12.81
N PHE A 87 -3.33 -3.80 12.77
CA PHE A 87 -4.31 -3.82 13.86
C PHE A 87 -4.00 -4.94 14.86
N ASP A 88 -3.84 -4.59 16.12
CA ASP A 88 -3.76 -5.59 17.21
C ASP A 88 -5.15 -6.21 17.46
N ALA A 89 -5.35 -7.43 16.96
CA ALA A 89 -6.57 -8.19 17.15
C ALA A 89 -6.49 -9.21 18.30
N SER A 90 -5.41 -9.24 19.07
CA SER A 90 -5.24 -10.16 20.20
C SER A 90 -6.41 -10.16 21.18
N PRO A 91 -7.01 -9.00 21.57
CA PRO A 91 -8.20 -8.99 22.43
C PRO A 91 -9.44 -9.62 21.76
N ALA A 92 -9.55 -9.52 20.44
CA ALA A 92 -10.66 -10.13 19.69
C ALA A 92 -10.51 -11.65 19.63
N ILE A 93 -9.30 -12.17 19.41
CA ILE A 93 -9.01 -13.61 19.42
C ILE A 93 -9.44 -14.22 20.75
N ILE A 94 -9.05 -13.62 21.90
CA ILE A 94 -9.39 -14.09 23.23
C ILE A 94 -10.92 -14.15 23.40
N ARG A 95 -11.64 -13.08 23.03
CA ARG A 95 -13.11 -13.04 23.10
C ARG A 95 -13.75 -14.12 22.27
N ILE A 96 -13.31 -14.30 21.03
CA ILE A 96 -13.85 -15.31 20.10
C ILE A 96 -13.61 -16.71 20.65
N VAL A 97 -12.42 -17.00 21.16
CA VAL A 97 -12.10 -18.30 21.73
C VAL A 97 -12.99 -18.59 22.95
N VAL A 98 -13.08 -17.63 23.89
CA VAL A 98 -13.91 -17.79 25.08
C VAL A 98 -15.39 -18.00 24.73
N PHE A 99 -15.99 -17.09 23.95
CA PHE A 99 -17.40 -17.20 23.57
C PHE A 99 -17.66 -18.40 22.66
N GLY A 100 -16.74 -18.75 21.78
CA GLY A 100 -16.86 -19.90 20.89
C GLY A 100 -16.89 -21.22 21.65
N PHE A 101 -16.00 -21.44 22.61
CA PHE A 101 -16.03 -22.65 23.43
C PHE A 101 -17.27 -22.73 24.33
N LEU A 102 -17.70 -21.61 24.91
CA LEU A 102 -18.93 -21.58 25.71
C LEU A 102 -20.15 -21.91 24.87
N LEU A 103 -20.23 -21.34 23.65
CA LEU A 103 -21.33 -21.61 22.73
C LEU A 103 -21.31 -23.07 22.24
N LEU A 104 -20.14 -23.60 21.89
CA LEU A 104 -19.99 -25.01 21.51
C LEU A 104 -20.41 -25.94 22.63
N GLY A 105 -20.00 -25.66 23.86
CA GLY A 105 -20.42 -26.44 25.03
C GLY A 105 -21.92 -26.40 25.28
N MET A 106 -22.55 -25.24 25.09
CA MET A 106 -23.98 -25.05 25.21
C MET A 106 -24.77 -25.83 24.14
N LEU A 107 -24.35 -25.72 22.88
CA LEU A 107 -24.95 -26.45 21.78
C LEU A 107 -24.79 -27.98 21.91
N TYR A 108 -23.63 -28.41 22.45
CA TYR A 108 -23.39 -29.82 22.73
C TYR A 108 -24.36 -30.33 23.80
N LEU A 109 -24.55 -29.56 24.90
CA LEU A 109 -25.50 -29.90 25.97
C LEU A 109 -26.92 -29.99 25.44
N GLU A 110 -27.36 -29.05 24.61
CA GLU A 110 -28.69 -29.08 23.98
C GLU A 110 -28.88 -30.31 23.10
N ARG A 111 -27.88 -30.68 22.30
CA ARG A 111 -27.91 -31.87 21.45
C ARG A 111 -27.98 -33.15 22.29
N MET A 112 -27.23 -33.19 23.41
CA MET A 112 -27.24 -34.34 24.34
C MET A 112 -28.60 -34.50 25.04
N LYS A 113 -29.26 -33.39 25.43
CA LYS A 113 -30.64 -33.42 26.00
C LYS A 113 -31.64 -34.04 25.04
N GLU A 114 -31.54 -33.72 23.76
CA GLU A 114 -32.43 -34.26 22.74
C GLU A 114 -32.17 -35.74 22.46
N SER A 115 -30.91 -36.14 22.38
CA SER A 115 -30.48 -37.53 22.12
C SER A 115 -30.91 -38.46 23.26
N GLU A 116 -30.64 -38.07 24.50
CA GLU A 116 -30.84 -38.88 25.67
C GLU A 116 -32.20 -38.65 26.35
N LYS A 117 -33.05 -37.76 25.82
CA LYS A 117 -34.40 -37.41 26.32
C LYS A 117 -34.47 -37.10 27.81
N PHE A 118 -33.41 -36.58 28.43
CA PHE A 118 -33.44 -36.23 29.85
C PHE A 118 -33.78 -34.75 30.09
N LYS A 119 -34.42 -34.48 31.24
CA LYS A 119 -34.68 -33.10 31.65
C LYS A 119 -33.48 -32.55 32.40
N ALA A 120 -32.82 -31.54 31.82
CA ALA A 120 -31.72 -30.88 32.47
C ALA A 120 -32.22 -30.09 33.71
N SER A 121 -31.68 -30.44 34.88
CA SER A 121 -31.89 -29.64 36.08
C SER A 121 -30.90 -28.49 36.13
N PRO A 122 -31.20 -27.38 36.83
CA PRO A 122 -30.24 -26.29 37.00
C PRO A 122 -28.88 -26.73 37.59
N SER A 123 -28.90 -27.75 38.47
CA SER A 123 -27.70 -28.32 39.06
C SER A 123 -26.83 -29.09 38.04
N LEU A 124 -27.45 -29.77 37.07
CA LEU A 124 -26.73 -30.45 36.01
C LEU A 124 -26.07 -29.44 35.06
N PHE A 125 -26.81 -28.36 34.73
CA PHE A 125 -26.27 -27.26 33.93
C PHE A 125 -25.02 -26.63 34.59
N ALA A 126 -25.10 -26.31 35.88
CA ALA A 126 -23.97 -25.78 36.63
C ALA A 126 -22.77 -26.73 36.69
N LYS A 127 -23.01 -28.03 36.90
CA LYS A 127 -21.95 -29.06 36.89
C LYS A 127 -21.28 -29.24 35.55
N TRP A 128 -21.98 -28.96 34.46
CA TRP A 128 -21.42 -29.02 33.12
C TRP A 128 -20.67 -27.75 32.76
N PHE A 129 -21.24 -26.57 33.05
CA PHE A 129 -20.70 -25.30 32.70
C PHE A 129 -19.51 -24.84 33.55
N ALA A 130 -19.49 -25.17 34.85
CA ALA A 130 -18.42 -24.74 35.74
C ALA A 130 -17.03 -25.23 35.29
N PRO A 131 -16.82 -26.52 34.99
CA PRO A 131 -15.51 -27.00 34.51
C PRO A 131 -15.17 -26.42 33.12
N LEU A 132 -16.16 -26.26 32.23
CA LEU A 132 -15.94 -25.65 30.94
C LEU A 132 -15.49 -24.20 31.06
N MET A 133 -16.14 -23.40 31.90
CA MET A 133 -15.74 -22.02 32.18
C MET A 133 -14.34 -21.95 32.80
N LEU A 134 -14.04 -22.83 33.77
CA LEU A 134 -12.73 -22.89 34.41
C LEU A 134 -11.64 -23.20 33.36
N MET A 135 -11.83 -24.24 32.57
CA MET A 135 -10.86 -24.61 31.52
C MET A 135 -10.66 -23.48 30.46
N THR A 136 -11.75 -22.84 30.05
CA THR A 136 -11.70 -21.73 29.11
C THR A 136 -10.98 -20.52 29.72
N ALA A 137 -11.23 -20.22 31.00
CA ALA A 137 -10.56 -19.12 31.70
C ALA A 137 -9.06 -19.39 31.87
N VAL A 138 -8.67 -20.62 32.21
CA VAL A 138 -7.26 -21.03 32.31
C VAL A 138 -6.58 -20.95 30.97
N ALA A 139 -7.21 -21.44 29.90
CA ALA A 139 -6.67 -21.34 28.54
C ALA A 139 -6.51 -19.88 28.08
N ALA A 140 -7.48 -19.02 28.39
CA ALA A 140 -7.40 -17.60 28.11
C ALA A 140 -6.26 -16.91 28.90
N ALA A 141 -6.11 -17.24 30.17
CA ALA A 141 -5.03 -16.72 31.01
C ALA A 141 -3.64 -17.12 30.47
N ILE A 142 -3.48 -18.38 30.06
CA ILE A 142 -2.25 -18.87 29.44
C ILE A 142 -2.00 -18.12 28.11
N GLY A 143 -3.04 -17.92 27.28
CA GLY A 143 -2.94 -17.20 26.01
C GLY A 143 -2.54 -15.73 26.18
N ILE A 144 -3.01 -15.07 27.26
CA ILE A 144 -2.63 -13.69 27.59
C ILE A 144 -1.18 -13.61 28.09
N ALA A 145 -0.74 -14.62 28.86
CA ALA A 145 0.60 -14.65 29.43
C ALA A 145 1.68 -15.12 28.45
N ALA A 146 1.29 -15.80 27.36
CA ALA A 146 2.22 -16.29 26.36
C ALA A 146 2.81 -15.13 25.53
N PRO A 147 4.14 -15.09 25.31
CA PRO A 147 4.74 -14.11 24.43
C PRO A 147 4.25 -14.33 22.99
N LYS A 148 3.94 -13.24 22.28
CA LYS A 148 3.54 -13.28 20.87
C LYS A 148 4.79 -13.61 20.05
N ALA A 149 4.81 -14.76 19.41
CA ALA A 149 5.91 -15.15 18.52
C ALA A 149 5.78 -14.44 17.17
N ASP A 150 6.90 -14.13 16.54
CA ASP A 150 6.91 -13.58 15.18
C ASP A 150 6.29 -14.58 14.18
N PRO A 151 5.57 -14.08 13.15
CA PRO A 151 4.96 -14.95 12.15
C PRO A 151 6.04 -15.71 11.36
N VAL A 152 5.91 -17.04 11.33
CA VAL A 152 6.80 -17.94 10.57
C VAL A 152 6.42 -17.97 9.09
N TRP A 153 5.20 -17.58 8.75
CA TRP A 153 4.66 -17.63 7.39
C TRP A 153 4.81 -16.28 6.69
N PRO A 154 5.13 -16.26 5.38
CA PRO A 154 5.16 -15.02 4.62
C PRO A 154 3.76 -14.42 4.54
N ASP A 155 3.70 -13.09 4.54
CA ASP A 155 2.44 -12.34 4.43
C ASP A 155 1.67 -12.73 3.15
N PRO A 156 0.43 -13.26 3.26
CA PRO A 156 -0.37 -13.63 2.11
C PRO A 156 -1.01 -12.41 1.39
N VAL A 157 -1.02 -11.23 2.01
CA VAL A 157 -1.69 -10.04 1.46
C VAL A 157 -1.07 -9.59 0.13
N PRO A 158 0.26 -9.53 -0.05
CA PRO A 158 0.86 -9.25 -1.35
C PRO A 158 0.45 -10.27 -2.42
N PHE A 159 0.45 -11.56 -2.07
CA PHE A 159 0.00 -12.62 -2.98
C PHE A 159 -1.47 -12.47 -3.38
N LEU A 160 -2.36 -12.19 -2.43
CA LEU A 160 -3.78 -11.97 -2.69
C LEU A 160 -4.04 -10.70 -3.52
N LYS A 161 -3.30 -9.61 -3.25
CA LYS A 161 -3.38 -8.38 -4.06
C LYS A 161 -2.93 -8.63 -5.51
N THR A 162 -1.85 -9.37 -5.71
CA THR A 162 -1.34 -9.75 -7.04
C THR A 162 -2.35 -10.64 -7.78
N ALA A 163 -2.92 -11.62 -7.11
CA ALA A 163 -3.95 -12.49 -7.66
C ALA A 163 -5.24 -11.73 -8.01
N ALA A 164 -5.68 -10.79 -7.17
CA ALA A 164 -6.87 -9.96 -7.41
C ALA A 164 -6.68 -8.97 -8.57
N ASN A 165 -5.44 -8.55 -8.85
CA ASN A 165 -5.11 -7.67 -9.98
C ASN A 165 -4.93 -8.41 -11.31
N GLY A 166 -5.14 -9.72 -11.34
CA GLY A 166 -5.01 -10.55 -12.56
C GLY A 166 -3.58 -10.90 -12.96
N ASP A 167 -2.61 -10.64 -12.09
CA ASP A 167 -1.20 -10.92 -12.30
C ASP A 167 -0.84 -12.31 -11.73
N PHE A 168 -1.32 -13.36 -12.41
CA PHE A 168 -1.09 -14.75 -12.02
C PHE A 168 0.32 -15.27 -12.34
N SER A 169 1.30 -14.42 -12.52
CA SER A 169 2.65 -14.90 -12.80
C SER A 169 3.50 -15.00 -11.53
N SER A 170 3.64 -16.24 -11.10
CA SER A 170 4.60 -16.81 -10.15
C SER A 170 4.56 -16.32 -8.69
N GLY A 171 4.30 -17.34 -7.84
CA GLY A 171 4.29 -17.29 -6.40
C GLY A 171 5.29 -16.40 -5.70
N GLY A 172 4.77 -15.43 -4.95
CA GLY A 172 5.41 -14.88 -3.77
C GLY A 172 6.72 -14.10 -3.90
N LYS A 173 7.24 -13.89 -5.12
CA LYS A 173 8.46 -13.11 -5.34
C LYS A 173 8.11 -11.77 -5.98
N THR A 174 8.53 -10.68 -5.35
CA THR A 174 8.44 -9.34 -5.91
C THR A 174 9.23 -9.32 -7.23
N LYS A 175 8.58 -8.93 -8.33
CA LYS A 175 9.26 -8.75 -9.61
C LYS A 175 9.89 -7.37 -9.66
N VAL A 176 11.04 -7.26 -10.33
CA VAL A 176 11.62 -5.97 -10.71
C VAL A 176 10.66 -5.27 -11.66
N GLY A 177 10.24 -4.08 -11.32
CA GLY A 177 9.34 -3.27 -12.11
C GLY A 177 8.62 -2.24 -11.26
N TYR A 178 7.89 -1.32 -11.91
CA TYR A 178 7.09 -0.35 -11.17
C TYR A 178 5.95 -1.06 -10.42
N GLY A 179 6.12 -1.18 -9.10
CA GLY A 179 5.08 -1.63 -8.17
C GLY A 179 4.41 -0.45 -7.48
N THR A 180 3.12 -0.51 -7.24
CA THR A 180 2.38 0.54 -6.52
C THR A 180 2.48 0.41 -4.99
N ASN A 181 3.09 -0.67 -4.49
CA ASN A 181 3.11 -0.97 -3.06
C ASN A 181 4.54 -0.90 -2.50
N ASP A 182 4.94 0.30 -2.11
CA ASP A 182 6.21 0.55 -1.40
C ASP A 182 6.00 0.79 0.10
N GLU A 183 4.83 0.39 0.64
CA GLU A 183 4.51 0.54 2.08
C GLU A 183 5.40 -0.34 2.96
N SER A 184 5.92 -1.43 2.41
CA SER A 184 6.87 -2.32 3.09
C SER A 184 7.95 -2.75 2.10
N LEU A 185 9.16 -2.27 2.33
CA LEU A 185 10.35 -2.57 1.55
C LEU A 185 11.10 -3.78 2.12
N GLY A 186 12.03 -4.31 1.32
CA GLY A 186 12.84 -5.47 1.68
C GLY A 186 12.29 -6.79 1.13
N GLY A 187 13.08 -7.84 1.34
CA GLY A 187 12.84 -9.16 0.80
C GLY A 187 13.45 -9.38 -0.59
N PRO A 188 13.66 -10.63 -0.97
CA PRO A 188 14.26 -10.97 -2.26
C PRO A 188 13.31 -10.65 -3.41
N PHE A 189 13.87 -10.23 -4.54
CA PHE A 189 13.11 -10.09 -5.77
C PHE A 189 13.72 -10.92 -6.91
N THR A 190 12.88 -11.27 -7.88
CA THR A 190 13.32 -11.97 -9.09
C THR A 190 13.57 -10.93 -10.18
N GLN A 191 14.76 -10.97 -10.75
CA GLN A 191 15.07 -10.14 -11.92
C GLN A 191 14.17 -10.53 -13.09
N ASP A 192 13.61 -9.52 -13.76
CA ASP A 192 12.75 -9.69 -14.94
C ASP A 192 13.31 -8.79 -16.04
N ASP A 193 13.88 -9.39 -17.06
CA ASP A 193 14.49 -8.70 -18.20
C ASP A 193 13.46 -8.43 -19.32
N THR A 194 12.17 -8.54 -19.04
CA THR A 194 11.12 -8.27 -20.01
C THR A 194 11.16 -6.81 -20.42
N TRP A 195 11.18 -6.54 -21.72
CA TRP A 195 11.15 -5.19 -22.25
C TRP A 195 9.86 -4.46 -21.87
N VAL A 196 9.99 -3.33 -21.17
CA VAL A 196 8.88 -2.51 -20.67
C VAL A 196 8.63 -1.30 -21.58
N PHE A 197 9.68 -0.56 -21.87
CA PHE A 197 9.66 0.57 -22.83
C PHE A 197 11.04 0.74 -23.45
N SER A 198 11.08 1.37 -24.61
CA SER A 198 12.31 1.87 -25.23
C SER A 198 12.28 3.40 -25.30
N TRP A 199 13.43 4.00 -25.44
CA TRP A 199 13.57 5.42 -25.59
C TRP A 199 14.62 5.77 -26.65
N GLN A 200 14.41 6.91 -27.31
CA GLN A 200 15.32 7.45 -28.29
C GLN A 200 15.63 8.90 -27.93
N GLY A 201 16.88 9.18 -27.63
CA GLY A 201 17.37 10.48 -27.21
C GLY A 201 18.90 10.53 -27.26
N ASN A 202 19.48 11.72 -27.10
CA ASN A 202 20.93 11.90 -27.21
C ASN A 202 21.70 11.43 -25.96
N GLU A 203 21.06 11.39 -24.81
CA GLU A 203 21.68 11.02 -23.53
C GLU A 203 20.75 10.18 -22.66
N ARG A 204 21.37 9.39 -21.78
CA ARG A 204 20.62 8.63 -20.75
C ARG A 204 19.98 9.58 -19.74
N SER A 205 18.73 9.30 -19.39
CA SER A 205 18.00 10.05 -18.39
C SER A 205 17.29 9.09 -17.44
N TYR A 206 17.08 9.50 -16.20
CA TYR A 206 16.20 8.81 -15.28
C TYR A 206 14.75 9.16 -15.61
N PHE A 207 13.93 8.14 -15.80
CA PHE A 207 12.51 8.31 -16.04
C PHE A 207 11.75 8.16 -14.74
N ARG A 208 11.02 9.20 -14.40
CA ARG A 208 10.22 9.33 -13.20
C ARG A 208 8.80 8.88 -13.48
N VAL A 209 8.14 8.36 -12.47
CA VAL A 209 6.73 7.99 -12.48
C VAL A 209 5.96 8.83 -11.47
N GLU A 210 6.39 8.79 -10.22
CA GLU A 210 5.76 9.49 -9.09
C GLU A 210 6.77 9.74 -7.97
N THR A 211 6.37 10.54 -6.99
CA THR A 211 7.10 10.72 -5.73
C THR A 211 6.26 10.26 -4.56
N LYS A 212 6.94 9.73 -3.55
CA LYS A 212 6.37 9.45 -2.24
C LYS A 212 7.11 10.27 -1.21
N SER A 213 6.39 10.85 -0.25
CA SER A 213 6.95 11.81 0.68
C SER A 213 6.89 11.37 2.14
N TYR A 214 6.16 10.29 2.45
CA TYR A 214 5.98 9.85 3.82
C TYR A 214 6.70 8.53 4.08
N TYR A 215 7.78 8.58 4.88
CA TYR A 215 8.49 7.39 5.35
C TYR A 215 7.84 6.82 6.61
N THR A 216 7.50 5.54 6.61
CA THR A 216 6.77 4.87 7.70
C THR A 216 7.68 4.13 8.69
N GLY A 217 8.96 4.02 8.40
CA GLY A 217 9.91 3.11 9.07
C GLY A 217 10.00 1.73 8.42
N LYS A 218 9.09 1.39 7.51
CA LYS A 218 9.12 0.13 6.74
C LYS A 218 9.15 0.34 5.24
N GLY A 219 8.73 1.49 4.79
CA GLY A 219 8.64 1.84 3.38
C GLY A 219 8.10 3.25 3.21
N TRP A 220 7.67 3.57 2.00
CA TRP A 220 7.23 4.89 1.61
C TRP A 220 5.77 4.89 1.19
N THR A 221 5.01 5.87 1.65
CA THR A 221 3.62 6.08 1.29
C THR A 221 3.39 7.50 0.78
N GLU A 222 2.24 7.71 0.17
CA GLU A 222 1.73 9.05 -0.08
C GLU A 222 1.24 9.65 1.25
N ASP A 223 1.39 10.95 1.44
CA ASP A 223 0.73 11.67 2.53
C ASP A 223 -0.80 11.53 2.35
N GLU A 224 -1.52 11.24 3.43
CA GLU A 224 -2.98 10.98 3.45
C GLU A 224 -3.84 12.10 2.84
N LYS A 225 -3.28 13.31 2.68
CA LYS A 225 -3.97 14.41 2.02
C LYS A 225 -3.87 14.25 0.51
N ALA A 226 -4.96 13.92 -0.15
CA ALA A 226 -5.05 13.87 -1.61
C ALA A 226 -4.48 15.15 -2.24
N GLY A 227 -3.50 15.02 -3.13
CA GLY A 227 -2.99 16.14 -3.92
C GLY A 227 -4.07 16.68 -4.88
N ALA A 228 -4.02 17.96 -5.16
CA ALA A 228 -4.88 18.55 -6.18
C ALA A 228 -4.49 18.01 -7.58
N SER A 229 -5.49 17.72 -8.41
CA SER A 229 -5.25 17.41 -9.82
C SER A 229 -5.11 18.71 -10.61
N ILE A 230 -4.00 18.86 -11.30
CA ILE A 230 -3.69 20.00 -12.16
C ILE A 230 -3.86 19.53 -13.62
N ASN A 231 -4.82 20.10 -14.33
CA ASN A 231 -4.99 19.82 -15.74
C ASN A 231 -3.85 20.48 -16.53
N LEU A 232 -3.27 19.73 -17.45
CA LEU A 232 -2.17 20.24 -18.28
C LEU A 232 -2.74 20.82 -19.59
N ASP A 233 -2.67 22.14 -19.73
CA ASP A 233 -3.10 22.83 -20.95
C ASP A 233 -2.19 22.44 -22.11
N ASP A 234 -2.77 21.89 -23.19
CA ASP A 234 -2.03 21.33 -24.32
C ASP A 234 -0.93 20.33 -23.92
N ASN A 235 -1.11 19.62 -22.79
CA ASN A 235 -0.13 18.70 -22.19
C ASN A 235 1.24 19.36 -21.91
N LYS A 236 1.24 20.66 -21.57
CA LYS A 236 2.40 21.42 -21.12
C LYS A 236 2.47 21.50 -19.62
N LEU A 237 3.69 21.39 -19.10
CA LEU A 237 4.00 21.56 -17.69
C LEU A 237 4.62 22.94 -17.48
N ASP A 238 3.83 23.87 -16.96
CA ASP A 238 4.34 25.14 -16.42
C ASP A 238 4.76 24.95 -14.96
N TYR A 239 5.86 24.22 -14.78
CA TYR A 239 6.39 23.84 -13.48
C TYR A 239 7.87 24.25 -13.38
N ALA A 240 8.21 25.01 -12.34
CA ALA A 240 9.59 25.41 -12.08
C ALA A 240 10.41 24.23 -11.52
N TRP A 241 10.96 23.40 -12.38
CA TRP A 241 11.77 22.25 -12.00
C TRP A 241 13.10 22.63 -11.33
N TYR A 242 13.64 23.77 -11.67
CA TYR A 242 14.93 24.26 -11.19
C TYR A 242 14.81 25.70 -10.75
N THR A 243 15.63 26.09 -9.78
CA THR A 243 15.74 27.48 -9.34
C THR A 243 16.48 28.34 -10.35
N ASP A 244 16.26 29.64 -10.29
CA ASP A 244 16.99 30.61 -11.10
C ASP A 244 18.51 30.45 -10.90
N GLY A 245 19.26 30.40 -11.98
CA GLY A 245 20.72 30.22 -11.94
C GLY A 245 21.23 28.82 -12.26
N VAL A 246 20.34 27.81 -12.30
CA VAL A 246 20.69 26.50 -12.89
C VAL A 246 20.68 26.60 -14.41
N LYS A 247 21.82 26.36 -15.04
CA LYS A 247 21.89 26.28 -16.50
C LYS A 247 21.19 25.01 -16.98
N THR A 248 20.32 25.14 -17.96
CA THR A 248 19.62 24.03 -18.58
C THR A 248 19.81 23.99 -20.09
N GLU A 249 19.76 22.81 -20.66
CA GLU A 249 19.73 22.58 -22.10
C GLU A 249 18.42 21.93 -22.49
N THR A 250 17.75 22.48 -23.50
CA THR A 250 16.50 21.88 -24.01
C THR A 250 16.81 20.61 -24.77
N ARG A 251 16.22 19.51 -24.39
CA ARG A 251 16.40 18.20 -25.02
C ARG A 251 15.06 17.56 -25.36
N LYS A 252 15.09 16.57 -26.24
CA LYS A 252 13.92 15.76 -26.59
C LYS A 252 14.23 14.30 -26.46
N VAL A 253 13.24 13.55 -26.02
CA VAL A 253 13.29 12.09 -25.93
C VAL A 253 11.96 11.51 -26.40
N LYS A 254 12.01 10.51 -27.27
CA LYS A 254 10.83 9.72 -27.64
C LYS A 254 10.79 8.47 -26.79
N VAL A 255 9.61 8.16 -26.25
CA VAL A 255 9.33 6.98 -25.43
C VAL A 255 8.34 6.11 -26.16
N ASP A 256 8.64 4.82 -26.30
CA ASP A 256 7.78 3.80 -26.91
C ASP A 256 7.47 2.72 -25.85
N ILE A 257 6.24 2.69 -25.36
CA ILE A 257 5.79 1.72 -24.32
C ILE A 257 5.49 0.37 -24.98
N ASN A 258 5.98 -0.71 -24.41
CA ASN A 258 5.62 -2.05 -24.85
C ASN A 258 4.11 -2.28 -24.76
N PRO A 259 3.42 -2.63 -25.85
CA PRO A 259 1.96 -2.81 -25.86
C PRO A 259 1.45 -3.90 -24.90
N ALA A 260 2.30 -4.84 -24.49
CA ALA A 260 1.96 -5.87 -23.50
C ALA A 260 1.82 -5.30 -22.08
N TYR A 261 2.40 -4.12 -21.81
CA TYR A 261 2.30 -3.43 -20.54
C TYR A 261 1.24 -2.34 -20.57
N ARG A 262 0.41 -2.31 -19.52
CA ARG A 262 -0.65 -1.32 -19.37
C ARG A 262 -0.21 -0.23 -18.42
N TYR A 263 0.61 0.70 -18.93
CA TYR A 263 0.97 1.89 -18.16
C TYR A 263 -0.09 2.98 -18.31
N HIS A 264 -0.69 3.37 -17.18
CA HIS A 264 -1.70 4.43 -17.10
C HIS A 264 -1.10 5.79 -16.76
N HIS A 265 0.21 5.93 -16.82
CA HIS A 265 0.93 7.15 -16.43
C HIS A 265 2.09 7.41 -17.38
N VAL A 266 2.49 8.66 -17.45
CA VAL A 266 3.62 9.10 -18.26
C VAL A 266 4.92 8.79 -17.52
N LEU A 267 5.88 8.19 -18.22
CA LEU A 267 7.28 8.09 -17.80
C LEU A 267 8.01 9.31 -18.34
N TYR A 268 8.61 10.13 -17.50
CA TYR A 268 9.21 11.39 -17.94
C TYR A 268 10.48 11.75 -17.16
N PRO A 269 11.49 12.40 -17.79
CA PRO A 269 12.63 12.97 -17.08
C PRO A 269 12.23 14.21 -16.28
N ILE A 270 12.91 14.48 -15.18
CA ILE A 270 12.79 15.77 -14.47
C ILE A 270 13.14 16.89 -15.43
N GLY A 271 12.42 18.01 -15.34
CA GLY A 271 12.58 19.12 -16.27
C GLY A 271 11.66 19.07 -17.47
N THR A 272 10.75 18.08 -17.57
CA THR A 272 9.79 17.98 -18.68
C THR A 272 8.89 19.21 -18.73
N THR A 273 8.79 19.81 -19.91
CA THR A 273 7.96 20.99 -20.21
C THR A 273 6.80 20.66 -21.15
N ASP A 274 6.99 19.71 -22.08
CA ASP A 274 5.97 19.36 -23.07
C ASP A 274 5.86 17.85 -23.23
N ILE A 275 4.63 17.36 -23.41
CA ILE A 275 4.31 15.95 -23.66
C ILE A 275 3.47 15.85 -24.92
N LEU A 276 4.10 15.42 -26.02
CA LEU A 276 3.44 15.23 -27.29
C LEU A 276 3.09 13.75 -27.47
N LEU A 277 1.81 13.42 -27.34
CA LEU A 277 1.28 12.09 -27.58
C LEU A 277 0.96 11.90 -29.05
N ASP A 278 1.21 10.73 -29.62
CA ASP A 278 0.84 10.41 -31.04
C ASP A 278 -0.67 10.54 -31.26
N ASN A 279 -1.48 10.18 -30.27
CA ASN A 279 -2.90 10.48 -30.22
C ASN A 279 -3.16 11.43 -29.04
N PHE A 280 -3.62 12.63 -29.32
CA PHE A 280 -3.87 13.63 -28.27
C PHE A 280 -4.89 13.13 -27.25
N VAL A 281 -4.44 13.04 -26.00
CA VAL A 281 -5.27 12.78 -24.83
C VAL A 281 -4.92 13.84 -23.79
N PRO A 282 -5.90 14.54 -23.21
CA PRO A 282 -5.62 15.48 -22.13
C PRO A 282 -4.99 14.78 -20.93
N LEU A 283 -3.98 15.41 -20.34
CA LEU A 283 -3.27 14.89 -19.18
C LEU A 283 -3.55 15.72 -17.92
N THR A 284 -3.48 15.08 -16.78
CA THR A 284 -3.50 15.74 -15.46
C THR A 284 -2.32 15.28 -14.63
N MET A 285 -1.77 16.19 -13.82
CA MET A 285 -0.71 15.92 -12.87
C MET A 285 -1.24 16.04 -11.45
N ASN A 286 -0.92 15.07 -10.60
CA ASN A 286 -1.16 15.20 -9.19
C ASN A 286 -0.09 16.09 -8.55
N SER A 287 -0.49 17.16 -7.86
CA SER A 287 0.43 18.17 -7.30
C SER A 287 1.35 17.64 -6.18
N ARG A 288 1.03 16.47 -5.59
CA ARG A 288 1.82 15.88 -4.51
C ARG A 288 2.74 14.78 -4.98
N THR A 289 2.18 13.84 -5.71
CA THR A 289 2.94 12.68 -6.22
C THR A 289 3.65 13.00 -7.53
N GLU A 290 3.29 14.10 -8.17
CA GLU A 290 3.79 14.51 -9.48
C GLU A 290 3.55 13.46 -10.57
N ARG A 291 2.63 12.55 -10.31
CA ARG A 291 2.20 11.52 -11.25
C ARG A 291 1.32 12.13 -12.33
N ILE A 292 1.67 11.88 -13.59
CA ILE A 292 0.95 12.38 -14.76
C ILE A 292 0.14 11.24 -15.36
N VAL A 293 -1.17 11.45 -15.49
CA VAL A 293 -2.11 10.45 -16.01
C VAL A 293 -3.04 11.07 -17.05
N PRO A 294 -3.55 10.26 -17.99
CA PRO A 294 -4.56 10.74 -18.94
C PRO A 294 -5.89 11.01 -18.23
N ILE A 295 -6.55 12.08 -18.64
CA ILE A 295 -7.93 12.36 -18.23
C ILE A 295 -8.84 11.47 -19.07
N GLY A 296 -9.34 10.38 -18.49
CA GLY A 296 -10.33 9.53 -19.14
C GLY A 296 -11.64 10.30 -19.35
N LYS A 297 -12.12 10.41 -20.59
CA LYS A 297 -13.52 10.69 -20.81
C LYS A 297 -14.31 9.50 -20.29
N MET A 298 -15.46 9.73 -19.62
CA MET A 298 -16.37 8.67 -19.16
C MET A 298 -16.49 7.57 -20.23
N GLY A 299 -15.94 6.36 -19.93
CA GLY A 299 -16.04 5.20 -20.79
C GLY A 299 -14.85 4.91 -21.73
N VAL A 300 -13.83 5.77 -21.81
CA VAL A 300 -12.59 5.47 -22.54
C VAL A 300 -11.46 5.20 -21.56
N ASP A 301 -11.21 3.93 -21.33
CA ASP A 301 -10.07 3.45 -20.57
C ASP A 301 -8.81 3.61 -21.45
N VAL A 302 -8.01 4.64 -21.18
CA VAL A 302 -6.72 4.83 -21.85
C VAL A 302 -5.74 3.83 -21.21
N LYS A 303 -5.79 2.60 -21.70
CA LYS A 303 -5.02 1.47 -21.14
C LYS A 303 -3.54 1.49 -21.48
N ASN A 304 -3.15 2.26 -22.48
CA ASN A 304 -1.76 2.38 -22.91
C ASN A 304 -1.57 3.74 -23.62
N LEU A 305 -0.58 4.49 -23.17
CA LEU A 305 -0.22 5.77 -23.80
C LEU A 305 0.49 5.60 -25.17
N GLY A 306 0.95 4.38 -25.48
CA GLY A 306 1.68 4.11 -26.73
C GLY A 306 3.02 4.83 -26.80
N SER A 307 3.25 5.52 -27.92
CA SER A 307 4.44 6.32 -28.13
C SER A 307 4.16 7.79 -27.87
N TYR A 308 5.14 8.49 -27.30
CA TYR A 308 5.07 9.93 -27.07
C TYR A 308 6.46 10.57 -27.06
N THR A 309 6.51 11.86 -27.35
CA THR A 309 7.74 12.64 -27.33
C THR A 309 7.69 13.66 -26.18
N LEU A 310 8.76 13.72 -25.41
CA LEU A 310 8.94 14.66 -24.31
C LEU A 310 9.96 15.72 -24.70
N THR A 311 9.65 16.97 -24.39
CA THR A 311 10.63 18.06 -24.35
C THR A 311 10.94 18.35 -22.90
N TYR A 312 12.22 18.42 -22.56
CA TYR A 312 12.64 18.65 -21.17
C TYR A 312 13.89 19.54 -21.10
N GLN A 313 14.03 20.22 -19.97
CA GLN A 313 15.21 21.00 -19.60
C GLN A 313 16.17 20.11 -18.85
N SER A 314 17.30 19.77 -19.44
CA SER A 314 18.35 18.98 -18.79
C SER A 314 19.30 19.91 -18.03
N PRO A 315 19.50 19.74 -16.71
CA PRO A 315 20.38 20.60 -15.95
C PRO A 315 21.85 20.31 -16.27
N VAL A 316 22.66 21.37 -16.29
CA VAL A 316 24.12 21.29 -16.36
C VAL A 316 24.66 21.72 -15.00
N PHE A 317 25.04 20.74 -14.19
CA PHE A 317 25.55 21.00 -12.85
C PHE A 317 27.04 21.35 -12.89
N ASP A 318 27.38 22.43 -12.19
CA ASP A 318 28.77 22.84 -11.90
C ASP A 318 29.08 22.52 -10.44
N VAL A 319 29.97 21.56 -10.21
CA VAL A 319 30.33 21.08 -8.85
C VAL A 319 30.84 22.22 -7.99
N ASN A 320 31.66 23.13 -8.53
CA ASN A 320 32.17 24.27 -7.76
C ASN A 320 31.04 25.19 -7.28
N LYS A 321 30.00 25.36 -8.10
CA LYS A 321 28.81 26.12 -7.68
C LYS A 321 28.02 25.39 -6.62
N LEU A 322 27.82 24.08 -6.76
CA LEU A 322 27.11 23.27 -5.77
C LEU A 322 27.80 23.32 -4.40
N GLN A 323 29.14 23.26 -4.39
CA GLN A 323 29.95 23.38 -3.17
C GLN A 323 29.93 24.79 -2.58
N SER A 324 29.64 25.82 -3.35
CA SER A 324 29.56 27.21 -2.89
C SER A 324 28.20 27.59 -2.28
N ILE A 325 27.21 26.72 -2.31
CA ILE A 325 25.89 26.98 -1.72
C ILE A 325 25.99 26.96 -0.20
N SER A 326 25.59 28.06 0.44
CA SER A 326 25.66 28.21 1.90
C SER A 326 24.58 27.42 2.64
N THR A 327 24.80 27.17 3.92
CA THR A 327 23.83 26.55 4.82
C THR A 327 22.54 27.38 5.00
N ASP A 328 22.59 28.71 4.79
CA ASP A 328 21.40 29.57 4.85
C ASP A 328 20.38 29.19 3.75
N ALA A 329 20.87 28.85 2.56
CA ALA A 329 20.05 28.35 1.46
C ALA A 329 19.43 26.97 1.79
N GLU A 330 20.11 26.14 2.56
CA GLU A 330 19.60 24.86 3.07
C GLU A 330 18.39 25.07 4.01
N GLU A 331 18.47 26.05 4.93
CA GLU A 331 17.38 26.37 5.83
C GLU A 331 16.14 26.89 5.10
N GLU A 332 16.30 27.74 4.11
CA GLU A 332 15.20 28.25 3.30
C GLU A 332 14.57 27.15 2.47
N TRP A 333 15.39 26.31 1.84
CA TRP A 333 14.90 25.15 1.10
C TRP A 333 14.11 24.19 1.99
N SER A 334 14.63 23.88 3.16
CA SER A 334 14.00 22.93 4.10
C SER A 334 12.63 23.41 4.56
N LYS A 335 12.42 24.71 4.78
CA LYS A 335 11.11 25.29 5.15
C LYS A 335 10.06 25.05 4.07
N ASN A 336 10.45 25.12 2.79
CA ASN A 336 9.55 24.93 1.64
C ASN A 336 9.31 23.45 1.31
N HIS A 337 10.19 22.55 1.78
CA HIS A 337 10.18 21.13 1.43
C HIS A 337 9.99 20.19 2.63
N GLN A 338 9.35 20.68 3.69
CA GLN A 338 9.09 19.94 4.95
C GLN A 338 8.47 18.55 4.73
N LYS A 339 7.64 18.40 3.70
CA LYS A 339 7.01 17.12 3.36
C LYS A 339 8.00 15.99 3.06
N TYR A 340 9.21 16.32 2.60
CA TYR A 340 10.26 15.34 2.31
C TYR A 340 11.24 15.11 3.46
N LEU A 341 11.12 15.86 4.54
CA LEU A 341 11.99 15.79 5.71
C LEU A 341 11.34 15.07 6.90
N GLN A 342 10.15 14.49 6.69
CA GLN A 342 9.45 13.77 7.73
C GLN A 342 10.19 12.46 8.07
N LEU A 343 10.35 12.22 9.37
CA LEU A 343 10.91 10.99 9.92
C LEU A 343 9.92 10.41 10.95
N PRO A 344 9.73 9.08 11.00
CA PRO A 344 8.88 8.46 11.98
C PRO A 344 9.46 8.59 13.38
N GLY A 345 8.61 8.77 14.39
CA GLY A 345 9.04 8.85 15.78
C GLY A 345 9.71 7.56 16.30
N SER A 346 9.54 6.46 15.60
CA SER A 346 10.17 5.15 15.88
C SER A 346 11.58 5.01 15.33
N LEU A 347 12.08 5.97 14.51
CA LEU A 347 13.43 5.89 13.94
C LEU A 347 14.49 5.90 15.05
N PRO A 348 15.35 4.86 15.13
CA PRO A 348 16.36 4.77 16.17
C PRO A 348 17.38 5.92 16.12
N GLU A 349 17.78 6.44 17.29
CA GLU A 349 18.73 7.55 17.41
C GLU A 349 20.11 7.23 16.80
N ARG A 350 20.48 5.95 16.68
CA ARG A 350 21.75 5.56 16.04
C ARG A 350 21.81 5.94 14.56
N VAL A 351 20.66 5.95 13.85
CA VAL A 351 20.57 6.41 12.44
C VAL A 351 20.88 7.90 12.35
N LYS A 352 20.26 8.72 13.21
CA LYS A 352 20.50 10.17 13.24
C LYS A 352 21.95 10.51 13.62
N ARG A 353 22.51 9.77 14.58
CA ARG A 353 23.92 9.94 14.96
C ARG A 353 24.85 9.61 13.81
N LEU A 354 24.62 8.50 13.10
CA LEU A 354 25.43 8.14 11.94
C LEU A 354 25.37 9.24 10.86
N ALA A 355 24.17 9.72 10.54
CA ALA A 355 24.01 10.81 9.56
C ALA A 355 24.78 12.07 9.99
N HIS A 356 24.68 12.46 11.27
CA HIS A 356 25.42 13.60 11.83
C HIS A 356 26.94 13.35 11.74
N ASP A 357 27.41 12.17 12.15
CA ASP A 357 28.85 11.89 12.17
C ASP A 357 29.48 11.87 10.78
N LEU A 358 28.73 11.40 9.77
CA LEU A 358 29.16 11.42 8.38
C LEU A 358 29.22 12.84 7.78
N THR A 359 28.39 13.76 8.29
CA THR A 359 28.18 15.06 7.63
C THR A 359 28.72 16.26 8.42
N LYS A 360 29.13 16.09 9.69
CA LYS A 360 29.52 17.19 10.59
C LYS A 360 30.74 18.01 10.14
N ASP A 361 31.63 17.39 9.36
CA ASP A 361 32.86 18.02 8.87
C ASP A 361 32.69 18.66 7.47
N HIS A 362 31.45 18.73 6.97
CA HIS A 362 31.11 19.27 5.65
C HIS A 362 30.19 20.49 5.78
N ASP A 363 30.57 21.60 5.13
CA ASP A 363 29.92 22.90 5.26
C ASP A 363 28.81 23.16 4.21
N ASN A 364 28.62 22.28 3.25
CA ASN A 364 27.62 22.43 2.19
C ASN A 364 26.88 21.12 1.90
N VAL A 365 25.68 21.24 1.31
CA VAL A 365 24.79 20.11 1.03
C VAL A 365 25.39 19.09 0.07
N TYR A 366 26.15 19.56 -0.93
CA TYR A 366 26.77 18.68 -1.92
C TYR A 366 27.78 17.72 -1.27
N ASP A 367 28.69 18.26 -0.46
CA ASP A 367 29.72 17.44 0.19
C ASP A 367 29.11 16.52 1.27
N LYS A 368 28.03 16.97 1.98
CA LYS A 368 27.26 16.10 2.89
C LYS A 368 26.63 14.92 2.14
N ALA A 369 25.99 15.18 1.01
CA ALA A 369 25.40 14.12 0.18
C ALA A 369 26.47 13.17 -0.37
N LYS A 370 27.62 13.71 -0.79
CA LYS A 370 28.74 12.92 -1.30
C LYS A 370 29.35 12.03 -0.20
N ALA A 371 29.47 12.53 1.03
CA ALA A 371 29.96 11.73 2.16
C ALA A 371 29.02 10.54 2.47
N ILE A 372 27.71 10.72 2.37
CA ILE A 372 26.74 9.62 2.52
C ILE A 372 26.84 8.64 1.36
N GLU A 373 26.93 9.12 0.12
CA GLU A 373 27.12 8.28 -1.07
C GLU A 373 28.39 7.41 -0.94
N ASP A 374 29.51 8.02 -0.57
CA ASP A 374 30.80 7.34 -0.41
C ASP A 374 30.76 6.29 0.72
N TYR A 375 30.05 6.58 1.82
CA TYR A 375 29.84 5.63 2.90
C TYR A 375 29.04 4.42 2.41
N LEU A 376 27.91 4.62 1.74
CA LEU A 376 27.08 3.55 1.19
C LEU A 376 27.78 2.79 0.05
N GLY A 377 28.68 3.44 -0.69
CA GLY A 377 29.53 2.83 -1.72
C GLY A 377 30.75 2.10 -1.18
N SER A 378 30.98 2.10 0.14
CA SER A 378 32.13 1.43 0.75
C SER A 378 32.02 -0.10 0.70
N SER A 379 33.12 -0.79 0.95
CA SER A 379 33.18 -2.27 1.00
C SER A 379 32.40 -2.89 2.18
N GLU A 380 31.82 -2.06 3.06
CA GLU A 380 30.97 -2.53 4.16
C GLU A 380 29.60 -2.99 3.67
N PHE A 381 29.13 -2.46 2.54
CA PHE A 381 27.82 -2.75 1.97
C PHE A 381 27.94 -3.62 0.73
N SER A 382 26.95 -4.49 0.54
CA SER A 382 26.86 -5.39 -0.61
C SER A 382 25.55 -5.23 -1.34
N TYR A 383 25.62 -5.06 -2.66
CA TYR A 383 24.43 -5.05 -3.51
C TYR A 383 24.02 -6.48 -3.84
N ASP A 384 22.84 -6.89 -3.39
CA ASP A 384 22.26 -8.21 -3.66
C ASP A 384 20.74 -8.09 -3.81
N THR A 385 20.16 -9.00 -4.58
CA THR A 385 18.71 -9.06 -4.86
C THR A 385 18.04 -10.30 -4.28
N LYS A 386 18.82 -11.24 -3.74
CA LYS A 386 18.36 -12.54 -3.25
C LYS A 386 18.32 -12.63 -1.74
N ASP A 387 19.39 -12.15 -1.08
CA ASP A 387 19.59 -12.30 0.36
C ASP A 387 19.24 -11.00 1.12
N VAL A 388 18.18 -10.31 0.68
CA VAL A 388 17.71 -9.08 1.33
C VAL A 388 16.67 -9.40 2.38
N ALA A 389 16.93 -8.99 3.62
CA ALA A 389 16.03 -9.26 4.74
C ALA A 389 14.81 -8.33 4.73
N VAL A 390 13.69 -8.85 5.22
CA VAL A 390 12.51 -8.03 5.54
C VAL A 390 12.60 -7.59 7.00
N PRO A 391 12.37 -6.31 7.32
CA PRO A 391 12.37 -5.85 8.71
C PRO A 391 11.31 -6.57 9.55
N LYS A 392 11.71 -7.01 10.75
CA LYS A 392 10.80 -7.60 11.74
C LYS A 392 9.81 -6.53 12.27
N ASN A 393 8.75 -6.98 12.94
CA ASN A 393 7.57 -6.16 13.29
C ASN A 393 7.85 -4.79 13.95
N HIS A 394 8.93 -4.62 14.71
CA HIS A 394 9.29 -3.36 15.38
C HIS A 394 10.60 -2.74 14.87
N GLN A 395 11.14 -3.26 13.78
CA GLN A 395 12.43 -2.85 13.25
C GLN A 395 12.22 -1.83 12.12
N ASP A 396 13.00 -0.76 12.14
CA ASP A 396 13.04 0.22 11.06
C ASP A 396 13.87 -0.34 9.89
N TYR A 397 13.42 -0.10 8.66
CA TYR A 397 14.05 -0.62 7.45
C TYR A 397 15.45 -0.06 7.22
N VAL A 398 15.61 1.25 7.41
CA VAL A 398 16.89 1.93 7.25
C VAL A 398 17.87 1.52 8.35
N ASP A 399 17.39 1.41 9.58
CA ASP A 399 18.19 0.96 10.73
C ASP A 399 18.71 -0.47 10.54
N GLN A 400 17.84 -1.39 10.10
CA GLN A 400 18.23 -2.77 9.82
C GLN A 400 19.32 -2.84 8.74
N PHE A 401 19.12 -2.11 7.63
CA PHE A 401 20.09 -2.10 6.55
C PHE A 401 21.45 -1.55 7.00
N LEU A 402 21.49 -0.40 7.64
CA LEU A 402 22.73 0.28 8.00
C LEU A 402 23.56 -0.46 9.06
N PHE A 403 22.90 -1.13 10.02
CA PHE A 403 23.59 -1.66 11.21
C PHE A 403 23.58 -3.18 11.35
N GLU A 404 22.71 -3.88 10.63
CA GLU A 404 22.57 -5.33 10.80
C GLU A 404 22.88 -6.12 9.55
N THR A 405 22.22 -5.82 8.43
CA THR A 405 22.35 -6.64 7.22
C THR A 405 23.44 -6.15 6.28
N LYS A 406 23.53 -4.85 6.07
CA LYS A 406 24.44 -4.20 5.10
C LYS A 406 24.34 -4.77 3.68
N ILE A 407 23.26 -5.50 3.40
CA ILE A 407 22.95 -6.13 2.11
C ILE A 407 21.62 -5.58 1.63
N GLY A 408 21.59 -5.08 0.40
CA GLY A 408 20.39 -4.51 -0.18
C GLY A 408 20.49 -4.26 -1.67
N TYR A 409 19.47 -3.65 -2.22
CA TYR A 409 19.39 -3.25 -3.62
C TYR A 409 19.00 -1.77 -3.75
N CYS A 410 18.51 -1.32 -4.90
CA CYS A 410 18.24 0.09 -5.18
C CYS A 410 17.47 0.82 -4.05
N ASP A 411 16.44 0.21 -3.47
CA ASP A 411 15.63 0.83 -2.40
C ASP A 411 16.42 1.11 -1.11
N ASN A 412 17.53 0.37 -0.87
CA ASN A 412 18.39 0.54 0.29
C ASN A 412 19.46 1.60 0.07
N PHE A 413 19.92 1.76 -1.18
CA PHE A 413 21.03 2.62 -1.56
C PHE A 413 20.60 3.99 -2.11
N SER A 414 19.28 4.25 -2.27
CA SER A 414 18.75 5.50 -2.82
C SER A 414 18.03 6.40 -1.80
#